data_e1f6681a9ebae288f477463645d25218
#
_entry.id   e1f6681a9ebae288f477463645d25218
#
_cell.length_a   1.000
_cell.length_b   1.000
_cell.length_c   1.000
_cell.angle_alpha   90.00
_cell.angle_beta   90.00
_cell.angle_gamma   90.00
#
_symmetry.space_group_name_H-M   'P 1'
#
loop_
_entity.id
_entity.type
_entity.pdbx_description
1 polymer ?
#
loop_
_entity_poly.entity_id
_entity_poly.type
_entity_poly.pdbx_seq_one_letter_code
_entity_poly.pdbx_strand_id
1 'polypeptide(L)'
;MAVTAYASGTLTAVVGTETTFGNGGSPYLTGTSDVASAGTFTLHVDLINMAAGDVVELRIHQMVLTAGTRRVAYIATFSGVQPTDDMIQISVPISNELTDAGALRFTLKQTRGTARTFPWKVLSY
;
A
#
# COMPACT_ATOMS: atom_id res chain seq x y z
N MET A 1 3.50 10.35 -21.12
CA MET A 1 4.10 9.39 -20.18
C MET A 1 3.12 8.23 -19.99
N ALA A 2 3.59 7.01 -20.13
CA ALA A 2 2.72 5.84 -19.97
C ALA A 2 2.51 5.53 -18.49
N VAL A 3 1.27 5.16 -18.15
CA VAL A 3 0.94 4.61 -16.83
C VAL A 3 1.18 3.11 -16.88
N THR A 4 1.92 2.58 -15.92
CA THR A 4 2.30 1.17 -15.90
C THR A 4 1.92 0.56 -14.54
N ALA A 5 1.42 -0.68 -14.56
CA ALA A 5 1.25 -1.44 -13.32
C ALA A 5 2.64 -1.82 -12.79
N TYR A 6 3.04 -1.22 -11.69
CA TYR A 6 4.31 -1.53 -11.04
C TYR A 6 4.24 -2.91 -10.35
N ALA A 7 3.17 -3.12 -9.60
CA ALA A 7 2.93 -4.39 -8.91
C ALA A 7 1.43 -4.56 -8.67
N SER A 8 0.98 -5.80 -8.49
CA SER A 8 -0.41 -6.10 -8.16
C SER A 8 -0.50 -7.45 -7.47
N GLY A 9 -1.62 -7.69 -6.82
CA GLY A 9 -1.86 -8.97 -6.15
C GLY A 9 -3.06 -8.92 -5.23
N THR A 10 -3.10 -9.88 -4.32
CA THR A 10 -4.09 -9.97 -3.24
C THR A 10 -3.33 -10.04 -1.92
N LEU A 11 -3.71 -9.18 -0.97
CA LEU A 11 -3.16 -9.17 0.37
C LEU A 11 -4.16 -9.80 1.31
N THR A 12 -3.73 -10.80 2.09
CA THR A 12 -4.54 -11.38 3.17
C THR A 12 -4.12 -10.71 4.47
N ALA A 13 -5.05 -9.99 5.09
CA ALA A 13 -4.77 -9.26 6.32
C ALA A 13 -4.66 -10.23 7.51
N VAL A 14 -3.82 -9.84 8.47
CA VAL A 14 -3.80 -10.42 9.82
C VAL A 14 -4.19 -9.29 10.76
N VAL A 15 -5.33 -9.43 11.43
CA VAL A 15 -5.86 -8.36 12.29
C VAL A 15 -4.83 -7.97 13.36
N GLY A 16 -4.56 -6.67 13.46
CA GLY A 16 -3.57 -6.12 14.40
C GLY A 16 -2.14 -6.07 13.86
N THR A 17 -1.88 -6.61 12.68
CA THR A 17 -0.53 -6.63 12.08
C THR A 17 -0.50 -5.77 10.81
N GLU A 18 0.49 -4.91 10.73
CA GLU A 18 0.76 -4.14 9.51
C GLU A 18 1.46 -5.06 8.49
N THR A 19 0.85 -5.18 7.29
CA THR A 19 1.33 -6.05 6.22
C THR A 19 1.71 -5.21 5.01
N THR A 20 2.87 -5.47 4.42
CA THR A 20 3.31 -4.76 3.22
C THR A 20 2.62 -5.31 1.98
N PHE A 21 2.31 -4.43 1.03
CA PHE A 21 1.84 -4.83 -0.29
C PHE A 21 3.04 -5.30 -1.11
N GLY A 22 3.15 -6.61 -1.30
CA GLY A 22 4.24 -7.25 -1.99
C GLY A 22 4.86 -8.34 -1.13
N ASN A 23 5.78 -9.10 -1.72
CA ASN A 23 6.41 -10.24 -1.06
C ASN A 23 7.93 -10.21 -1.13
N GLY A 24 8.51 -9.05 -1.40
CA GLY A 24 9.96 -8.88 -1.49
C GLY A 24 10.59 -9.33 -2.80
N GLY A 25 9.78 -9.85 -3.74
CA GLY A 25 10.26 -10.21 -5.08
C GLY A 25 10.27 -9.03 -6.04
N SER A 26 10.71 -9.27 -7.29
CA SER A 26 10.62 -8.25 -8.34
C SER A 26 9.17 -7.75 -8.48
N PRO A 27 8.93 -6.43 -8.64
CA PRO A 27 9.87 -5.35 -8.93
C PRO A 27 10.43 -4.63 -7.69
N TYR A 28 10.21 -5.16 -6.50
CA TYR A 28 10.71 -4.57 -5.27
C TYR A 28 12.20 -4.81 -5.08
N LEU A 29 12.82 -4.09 -4.15
CA LEU A 29 14.20 -4.36 -3.75
C LEU A 29 14.30 -5.77 -3.17
N THR A 30 15.36 -6.49 -3.51
CA THR A 30 15.57 -7.87 -3.08
C THR A 30 15.49 -8.01 -1.56
N GLY A 31 14.68 -8.96 -1.09
CA GLY A 31 14.51 -9.23 0.34
C GLY A 31 13.64 -8.23 1.08
N THR A 32 13.05 -7.25 0.39
CA THR A 32 12.17 -6.24 0.98
C THR A 32 10.90 -6.12 0.17
N SER A 33 9.94 -5.30 0.66
CA SER A 33 8.78 -4.88 -0.14
C SER A 33 8.84 -3.39 -0.45
N ASP A 34 10.03 -2.83 -0.47
CA ASP A 34 10.27 -1.43 -0.79
C ASP A 34 10.37 -1.22 -2.29
N VAL A 35 9.86 -0.08 -2.75
CA VAL A 35 9.89 0.26 -4.18
C VAL A 35 11.34 0.42 -4.65
N ALA A 36 11.70 -0.26 -5.73
CA ALA A 36 13.06 -0.31 -6.25
C ALA A 36 13.36 0.77 -7.29
N SER A 37 12.36 1.56 -7.70
CA SER A 37 12.49 2.49 -8.82
C SER A 37 12.13 3.91 -8.40
N ALA A 38 12.78 4.88 -9.04
CA ALA A 38 12.34 6.27 -8.96
C ALA A 38 11.09 6.46 -9.83
N GLY A 39 10.25 7.42 -9.47
CA GLY A 39 9.03 7.72 -10.21
C GLY A 39 7.92 8.23 -9.32
N THR A 40 6.74 8.34 -9.88
CA THR A 40 5.52 8.69 -9.15
C THR A 40 4.60 7.48 -9.10
N PHE A 41 4.04 7.21 -7.93
CA PHE A 41 3.26 6.00 -7.66
C PHE A 41 1.92 6.33 -7.02
N THR A 42 0.92 5.50 -7.31
CA THR A 42 -0.36 5.50 -6.60
C THR A 42 -0.69 4.08 -6.18
N LEU A 43 -1.24 3.92 -4.96
CA LEU A 43 -1.75 2.66 -4.46
C LEU A 43 -3.26 2.61 -4.69
N HIS A 44 -3.73 1.51 -5.26
CA HIS A 44 -5.15 1.24 -5.47
C HIS A 44 -5.52 -0.03 -4.72
N VAL A 45 -6.52 0.04 -3.85
CA VAL A 45 -6.97 -1.11 -3.05
C VAL A 45 -8.48 -1.27 -3.21
N ASP A 46 -8.92 -2.49 -3.50
CA ASP A 46 -10.33 -2.82 -3.58
C ASP A 46 -10.83 -3.26 -2.20
N LEU A 47 -11.74 -2.50 -1.61
CA LEU A 47 -12.29 -2.73 -0.29
C LEU A 47 -13.62 -3.49 -0.32
N ILE A 48 -13.91 -4.21 -1.41
CA ILE A 48 -15.19 -4.93 -1.59
C ILE A 48 -15.44 -5.96 -0.47
N ASN A 49 -14.39 -6.54 0.08
CA ASN A 49 -14.53 -7.61 1.09
C ASN A 49 -14.73 -7.12 2.51
N MET A 50 -14.71 -5.80 2.75
CA MET A 50 -14.97 -5.26 4.08
C MET A 50 -16.42 -5.44 4.49
N ALA A 51 -16.64 -5.80 5.74
CA ALA A 51 -17.95 -5.98 6.35
C ALA A 51 -18.11 -5.11 7.59
N ALA A 52 -19.32 -5.11 8.16
CA ALA A 52 -19.58 -4.36 9.38
C ALA A 52 -18.61 -4.78 10.49
N GLY A 53 -18.04 -3.81 11.20
CA GLY A 53 -17.07 -4.03 12.27
C GLY A 53 -15.61 -4.08 11.82
N ASP A 54 -15.34 -4.17 10.51
CA ASP A 54 -13.98 -4.13 10.00
C ASP A 54 -13.45 -2.70 9.96
N VAL A 55 -12.19 -2.51 10.32
CA VAL A 55 -11.49 -1.23 10.21
C VAL A 55 -10.12 -1.49 9.59
N VAL A 56 -9.78 -0.73 8.55
CA VAL A 56 -8.55 -0.87 7.78
C VAL A 56 -7.85 0.46 7.67
N GLU A 57 -6.53 0.45 7.87
CA GLU A 57 -5.66 1.60 7.62
C GLU A 57 -4.74 1.31 6.44
N LEU A 58 -4.70 2.22 5.47
CA LEU A 58 -3.72 2.21 4.39
C LEU A 58 -2.63 3.22 4.74
N ARG A 59 -1.37 2.83 4.59
CA ARG A 59 -0.24 3.69 4.90
C ARG A 59 0.78 3.68 3.77
N ILE A 60 1.41 4.83 3.57
CA ILE A 60 2.59 4.96 2.72
C ILE A 60 3.71 5.45 3.60
N HIS A 61 4.81 4.70 3.61
CA HIS A 61 6.03 5.04 4.35
C HIS A 61 7.05 5.58 3.37
N GLN A 62 7.72 6.66 3.74
CA GLN A 62 8.73 7.29 2.90
C GLN A 62 9.94 7.73 3.73
N MET A 63 11.10 7.72 3.10
CA MET A 63 12.35 8.25 3.61
C MET A 63 12.68 9.53 2.84
N VAL A 64 12.91 10.63 3.54
CA VAL A 64 13.16 11.92 2.90
C VAL A 64 14.60 12.04 2.42
N LEU A 65 15.55 11.56 3.21
CA LEU A 65 16.97 11.59 2.86
C LEU A 65 17.49 10.17 2.67
N THR A 66 18.43 10.00 1.76
CA THR A 66 19.16 8.74 1.59
C THR A 66 19.75 8.28 2.92
N ALA A 67 19.52 7.00 3.25
CA ALA A 67 19.91 6.39 4.53
C ALA A 67 19.30 7.07 5.77
N GLY A 68 18.21 7.83 5.59
CA GLY A 68 17.47 8.44 6.69
C GLY A 68 16.53 7.46 7.37
N THR A 69 15.57 7.99 8.13
CA THR A 69 14.55 7.20 8.80
C THR A 69 13.28 7.19 8.00
N ARG A 70 12.75 5.99 7.69
CA ARG A 70 11.45 5.85 7.05
C ARG A 70 10.33 6.20 8.02
N ARG A 71 9.40 7.04 7.57
CA ARG A 71 8.28 7.51 8.38
C ARG A 71 6.99 7.39 7.58
N VAL A 72 5.85 7.41 8.27
CA VAL A 72 4.55 7.43 7.62
C VAL A 72 4.35 8.80 6.97
N ALA A 73 4.15 8.80 5.65
CA ALA A 73 3.90 10.01 4.86
C ALA A 73 2.40 10.18 4.52
N TYR A 74 1.63 9.10 4.56
CA TYR A 74 0.21 9.11 4.22
C TYR A 74 -0.49 8.02 5.01
N ILE A 75 -1.68 8.34 5.54
CA ILE A 75 -2.54 7.37 6.21
C ILE A 75 -3.99 7.67 5.84
N ALA A 76 -4.76 6.61 5.55
CA ALA A 76 -6.21 6.69 5.35
C ALA A 76 -6.87 5.52 6.07
N THR A 77 -7.99 5.79 6.74
CA THR A 77 -8.73 4.81 7.54
C THR A 77 -10.12 4.61 6.97
N PHE A 78 -10.54 3.36 6.85
CA PHE A 78 -11.85 2.98 6.32
C PHE A 78 -12.53 2.03 7.29
N SER A 79 -13.84 2.20 7.50
CA SER A 79 -14.62 1.42 8.47
C SER A 79 -15.87 0.85 7.81
N GLY A 80 -16.16 -0.41 8.10
CA GLY A 80 -17.39 -1.08 7.69
C GLY A 80 -17.49 -1.35 6.19
N VAL A 81 -18.71 -1.67 5.77
CA VAL A 81 -19.02 -1.90 4.35
C VAL A 81 -18.80 -0.61 3.58
N GLN A 82 -18.01 -0.69 2.51
CA GLN A 82 -17.75 0.48 1.68
C GLN A 82 -18.89 0.68 0.67
N PRO A 83 -19.23 1.93 0.31
CA PRO A 83 -20.27 2.21 -0.67
C PRO A 83 -19.97 1.54 -2.01
N THR A 84 -21.01 1.04 -2.69
CA THR A 84 -20.85 0.39 -4.00
C THR A 84 -20.15 1.29 -5.01
N ASP A 85 -20.37 2.59 -4.91
CA ASP A 85 -19.79 3.57 -5.85
C ASP A 85 -18.41 4.07 -5.43
N ASP A 86 -17.83 3.56 -4.33
CA ASP A 86 -16.57 4.03 -3.78
C ASP A 86 -15.81 2.91 -3.06
N MET A 87 -15.72 1.75 -3.70
CA MET A 87 -15.03 0.58 -3.12
C MET A 87 -13.54 0.59 -3.38
N ILE A 88 -13.09 1.13 -4.52
CA ILE A 88 -11.68 1.21 -4.86
C ILE A 88 -11.12 2.51 -4.31
N GLN A 89 -10.20 2.40 -3.38
CA GLN A 89 -9.54 3.55 -2.78
C GLN A 89 -8.19 3.77 -3.44
N ILE A 90 -7.96 5.01 -3.84
CA ILE A 90 -6.75 5.43 -4.56
C ILE A 90 -6.00 6.40 -3.65
N SER A 91 -4.73 6.11 -3.38
CA SER A 91 -3.90 6.99 -2.57
C SER A 91 -3.58 8.29 -3.31
N VAL A 92 -3.10 9.28 -2.56
CA VAL A 92 -2.45 10.44 -3.17
C VAL A 92 -1.24 9.96 -3.98
N PRO A 93 -0.92 10.63 -5.11
CA PRO A 93 0.34 10.36 -5.81
C PRO A 93 1.52 10.68 -4.91
N ILE A 94 2.52 9.80 -4.93
CA ILE A 94 3.73 9.99 -4.14
C ILE A 94 4.95 9.74 -5.02
N SER A 95 5.91 10.67 -4.98
CA SER A 95 7.13 10.59 -5.77
C SER A 95 8.23 9.93 -4.96
N ASN A 96 9.02 9.10 -5.62
CA ASN A 96 10.17 8.43 -5.06
C ASN A 96 11.39 8.67 -5.96
N GLU A 97 12.38 9.38 -5.45
CA GLU A 97 13.66 9.58 -6.13
C GLU A 97 14.74 8.66 -5.56
N LEU A 98 14.49 8.09 -4.39
CA LEU A 98 15.43 7.20 -3.70
C LEU A 98 15.15 5.75 -4.08
N THR A 99 16.22 4.99 -4.31
CA THR A 99 16.15 3.55 -4.58
C THR A 99 16.71 2.73 -3.42
N ASP A 100 16.96 3.37 -2.28
CA ASP A 100 17.45 2.72 -1.07
C ASP A 100 16.37 1.85 -0.42
N ALA A 101 16.79 0.80 0.26
CA ALA A 101 15.88 -0.03 1.05
C ALA A 101 15.15 0.83 2.09
N GLY A 102 13.82 0.73 2.12
CA GLY A 102 12.99 1.49 3.04
C GLY A 102 12.56 2.86 2.54
N ALA A 103 12.99 3.27 1.34
CA ALA A 103 12.67 4.60 0.80
C ALA A 103 11.17 4.81 0.62
N LEU A 104 10.47 3.84 0.03
CA LEU A 104 9.02 3.91 -0.19
C LEU A 104 8.41 2.53 0.01
N ARG A 105 7.38 2.44 0.84
CA ARG A 105 6.68 1.19 1.11
C ARG A 105 5.20 1.46 1.29
N PHE A 106 4.37 0.59 0.75
CA PHE A 106 2.92 0.61 0.89
C PHE A 106 2.49 -0.50 1.85
N THR A 107 1.64 -0.17 2.83
CA THR A 107 1.19 -1.14 3.83
C THR A 107 -0.32 -1.04 4.08
N LEU A 108 -0.88 -2.14 4.59
CA LEU A 108 -2.25 -2.21 5.08
C LEU A 108 -2.23 -2.81 6.48
N LYS A 109 -3.01 -2.22 7.38
CA LYS A 109 -3.24 -2.79 8.70
C LYS A 109 -4.74 -2.86 8.97
N GLN A 110 -5.27 -4.05 9.12
CA GLN A 110 -6.63 -4.23 9.59
C GLN A 110 -6.62 -4.22 11.13
N THR A 111 -7.26 -3.22 11.73
CA THR A 111 -7.20 -3.00 13.18
C THR A 111 -8.35 -3.66 13.92
N ARG A 112 -9.45 -3.96 13.22
CA ARG A 112 -10.64 -4.58 13.82
C ARG A 112 -11.34 -5.50 12.83
N GLY A 113 -12.18 -6.38 13.36
CA GLY A 113 -13.06 -7.23 12.59
C GLY A 113 -12.46 -8.58 12.28
N THR A 114 -12.96 -9.22 11.21
CA THR A 114 -12.49 -10.52 10.74
C THR A 114 -11.50 -10.29 9.61
N ALA A 115 -10.40 -11.02 9.61
CA ALA A 115 -9.38 -10.91 8.56
C ALA A 115 -9.99 -11.07 7.16
N ARG A 116 -9.67 -10.13 6.27
CA ARG A 116 -10.17 -10.10 4.89
C ARG A 116 -9.02 -10.14 3.90
N THR A 117 -9.36 -10.42 2.65
CA THR A 117 -8.43 -10.32 1.53
C THR A 117 -8.72 -9.06 0.73
N PHE A 118 -7.67 -8.42 0.24
CA PHE A 118 -7.76 -7.14 -0.47
C PHE A 118 -7.01 -7.22 -1.79
N PRO A 119 -7.73 -7.19 -2.93
CA PRO A 119 -7.06 -6.99 -4.23
C PRO A 119 -6.44 -5.60 -4.27
N TRP A 120 -5.26 -5.51 -4.85
CA TRP A 120 -4.52 -4.24 -4.89
C TRP A 120 -3.63 -4.14 -6.11
N LYS A 121 -3.27 -2.92 -6.45
CA LYS A 121 -2.21 -2.64 -7.43
C LYS A 121 -1.51 -1.33 -7.08
N VAL A 122 -0.28 -1.22 -7.52
CA VAL A 122 0.49 0.02 -7.50
C VAL A 122 0.73 0.44 -8.94
N LEU A 123 0.32 1.65 -9.30
CA LEU A 123 0.60 2.22 -10.60
C LEU A 123 1.81 3.12 -10.54
N SER A 124 2.59 3.10 -11.61
CA SER A 124 3.77 3.93 -11.82
C SER A 124 3.54 4.84 -13.02
N TYR A 125 3.96 6.06 -12.89
CA TYR A 125 3.80 7.10 -13.91
C TYR A 125 5.14 7.56 -14.45
#